data_92c57ca03fc99fc097e9eb538ef40963
#
_entry.id   92c57ca03fc99fc097e9eb538ef40963
#
_cell.length_a   1.000
_cell.length_b   1.000
_cell.length_c   1.000
_cell.angle_alpha   90.00
_cell.angle_beta   90.00
_cell.angle_gamma   90.00
#
_symmetry.space_group_name_H-M   'P 1'
#
loop_
_entity.id
_entity.type
_entity.pdbx_description
1 polymer ?
#
loop_
_entity_poly.entity_id
_entity_poly.type
_entity_poly.pdbx_seq_one_letter_code
_entity_poly.pdbx_strand_id
1 'polypeptide(L)'
;MKRIVVSGGAPLNGDIAVSGSKNAALPIIFSCILINGISEIDNLPDIGDTRVALDLLRSFGAVIERRGSITLIDTRRLSYVKPDENLVEKIRASTYLIGSCLSRFGACHLMPFGGCNFSLRPIDMHLSACRSLGASVNDNIILCHSLRGADINFDKPSVGATVNAILLSATATGRTVIRGCAIEPHIDALIDFLNSAGASIMRNGREVEIFGRELHGGKIKVIGDMIEAGSYLALGIMTGGKIRTHNSPISDMTSVIDALRELGADVVCENDSISACLNSGNHLRLTATPYPGFPTDLQPIFAPLMAANMGGEICDTVWESRFGYLNVLSSFGVRSSVRGNRATIYKSDIHTASAVCPDLRGGMACLMCALSVRGQSEIYSAETILRGYEDLENKLSAVSAEIKIDN
;
A
#
# COMPACT_ATOMS: atom_id res chain seq x y z
N MET A 1 -11.44 3.20 20.58
CA MET A 1 -9.99 3.23 20.19
C MET A 1 -9.46 1.82 20.47
N LYS A 2 -9.11 1.08 19.43
CA LYS A 2 -8.61 -0.28 19.59
C LYS A 2 -7.22 -0.30 20.21
N ARG A 3 -6.96 -1.33 21.01
CA ARG A 3 -5.68 -1.57 21.67
C ARG A 3 -5.20 -2.99 21.37
N ILE A 4 -3.91 -3.16 21.09
CA ILE A 4 -3.26 -4.47 21.06
C ILE A 4 -2.46 -4.63 22.34
N VAL A 5 -2.73 -5.71 23.09
CA VAL A 5 -1.92 -6.20 24.20
C VAL A 5 -1.03 -7.29 23.66
N VAL A 6 0.27 -7.21 23.93
CA VAL A 6 1.30 -8.10 23.40
C VAL A 6 2.07 -8.73 24.54
N SER A 7 2.16 -10.06 24.57
CA SER A 7 3.11 -10.81 25.41
C SER A 7 4.24 -11.30 24.51
N GLY A 8 5.39 -10.60 24.54
CA GLY A 8 6.50 -10.87 23.63
C GLY A 8 7.66 -11.66 24.24
N GLY A 9 8.70 -11.90 23.42
CA GLY A 9 9.98 -12.52 23.80
C GLY A 9 10.14 -13.97 23.42
N ALA A 10 9.17 -14.56 22.71
CA ALA A 10 9.30 -15.90 22.12
C ALA A 10 9.73 -15.79 20.65
N PRO A 11 10.61 -16.69 20.14
CA PRO A 11 10.88 -16.81 18.72
C PRO A 11 9.62 -17.21 17.94
N LEU A 12 9.26 -16.46 16.91
CA LEU A 12 8.08 -16.71 16.09
C LEU A 12 8.43 -17.63 14.92
N ASN A 13 7.74 -18.77 14.84
CA ASN A 13 7.99 -19.77 13.80
C ASN A 13 6.69 -20.26 13.20
N GLY A 14 6.68 -20.48 11.90
CA GLY A 14 5.52 -21.05 11.20
C GLY A 14 5.27 -20.41 9.85
N ASP A 15 4.07 -20.62 9.36
CA ASP A 15 3.65 -20.24 8.00
C ASP A 15 2.56 -19.16 8.05
N ILE A 16 2.70 -18.15 7.19
CA ILE A 16 1.71 -17.07 7.04
C ILE A 16 1.32 -16.96 5.55
N ALA A 17 0.04 -17.07 5.25
CA ALA A 17 -0.49 -16.72 3.95
C ALA A 17 -0.62 -15.19 3.83
N VAL A 18 0.11 -14.61 2.88
CA VAL A 18 0.06 -13.18 2.58
C VAL A 18 -1.24 -12.83 1.87
N SER A 19 -1.89 -11.78 2.32
CA SER A 19 -3.13 -11.28 1.71
C SER A 19 -2.88 -10.59 0.36
N GLY A 20 -3.95 -10.29 -0.35
CA GLY A 20 -3.87 -9.46 -1.54
C GLY A 20 -3.30 -8.07 -1.24
N SER A 21 -2.52 -7.55 -2.20
CA SER A 21 -1.85 -6.26 -2.06
C SER A 21 -2.86 -5.12 -1.91
N LYS A 22 -2.78 -4.40 -0.78
CA LYS A 22 -3.53 -3.17 -0.56
C LYS A 22 -3.33 -2.17 -1.70
N ASN A 23 -2.08 -2.01 -2.13
CA ASN A 23 -1.71 -1.00 -3.12
C ASN A 23 -2.21 -1.37 -4.53
N ALA A 24 -2.44 -2.67 -4.83
CA ALA A 24 -3.10 -3.13 -6.05
C ALA A 24 -4.63 -3.09 -5.92
N ALA A 25 -5.17 -3.51 -4.78
CA ALA A 25 -6.61 -3.58 -4.54
C ALA A 25 -7.30 -2.22 -4.66
N LEU A 26 -6.72 -1.17 -4.09
CA LEU A 26 -7.35 0.15 -4.07
C LEU A 26 -7.56 0.77 -5.47
N PRO A 27 -6.57 0.86 -6.37
CA PRO A 27 -6.82 1.34 -7.73
C PRO A 27 -7.77 0.44 -8.52
N ILE A 28 -7.75 -0.89 -8.31
CA ILE A 28 -8.68 -1.83 -8.92
C ILE A 28 -10.13 -1.54 -8.46
N ILE A 29 -10.37 -1.36 -7.15
CA ILE A 29 -11.71 -1.01 -6.63
C ILE A 29 -12.21 0.28 -7.28
N PHE A 30 -11.42 1.35 -7.28
CA PHE A 30 -11.85 2.62 -7.85
C PHE A 30 -12.03 2.56 -9.37
N SER A 31 -11.26 1.71 -10.07
CA SER A 31 -11.44 1.52 -11.52
C SER A 31 -12.75 0.84 -11.88
N CYS A 32 -13.38 0.09 -10.95
CA CYS A 32 -14.72 -0.48 -11.17
C CYS A 32 -15.78 0.61 -11.45
N ILE A 33 -15.57 1.87 -11.03
CA ILE A 33 -16.47 2.97 -11.35
C ILE A 33 -16.54 3.22 -12.88
N LEU A 34 -15.46 2.96 -13.62
CA LEU A 34 -15.41 3.13 -15.07
C LEU A 34 -16.22 2.05 -15.81
N ILE A 35 -16.39 0.91 -15.17
CA ILE A 35 -16.93 -0.31 -15.77
C ILE A 35 -18.46 -0.28 -15.76
N ASN A 36 -19.11 -0.60 -16.87
CA ASN A 36 -20.56 -0.78 -16.95
C ASN A 36 -20.88 -2.29 -16.91
N GLY A 37 -20.73 -2.91 -15.73
CA GLY A 37 -20.86 -4.37 -15.62
C GLY A 37 -20.68 -4.88 -14.21
N ILE A 38 -20.41 -6.18 -14.10
CA ILE A 38 -20.06 -6.86 -12.86
C ILE A 38 -18.59 -7.25 -12.95
N SER A 39 -17.77 -6.79 -12.01
CA SER A 39 -16.37 -7.14 -11.88
C SER A 39 -16.18 -8.24 -10.83
N GLU A 40 -15.29 -9.19 -11.11
CA GLU A 40 -14.92 -10.29 -10.21
C GLU A 40 -13.49 -10.08 -9.72
N ILE A 41 -13.32 -9.86 -8.41
CA ILE A 41 -12.01 -9.61 -7.81
C ILE A 41 -11.75 -10.72 -6.79
N ASP A 42 -10.83 -11.62 -7.12
CA ASP A 42 -10.34 -12.66 -6.20
C ASP A 42 -9.21 -12.12 -5.33
N ASN A 43 -9.03 -12.66 -4.13
CA ASN A 43 -7.98 -12.28 -3.18
C ASN A 43 -8.03 -10.78 -2.79
N LEU A 44 -9.21 -10.16 -2.77
CA LEU A 44 -9.36 -8.79 -2.31
C LEU A 44 -9.21 -8.74 -0.78
N PRO A 45 -8.19 -8.05 -0.22
CA PRO A 45 -7.96 -8.08 1.21
C PRO A 45 -9.07 -7.37 1.98
N ASP A 46 -9.49 -7.93 3.12
CA ASP A 46 -10.49 -7.35 4.01
C ASP A 46 -9.84 -6.48 5.09
N ILE A 47 -9.36 -5.33 4.69
CA ILE A 47 -8.66 -4.34 5.52
C ILE A 47 -9.45 -3.03 5.62
N GLY A 48 -9.10 -2.18 6.57
CA GLY A 48 -9.80 -0.90 6.77
C GLY A 48 -9.83 -0.03 5.51
N ASP A 49 -8.73 0.05 4.76
CA ASP A 49 -8.64 0.90 3.57
C ASP A 49 -9.53 0.37 2.41
N THR A 50 -9.61 -0.95 2.20
CA THR A 50 -10.50 -1.53 1.16
C THR A 50 -11.97 -1.43 1.53
N ARG A 51 -12.32 -1.59 2.82
CA ARG A 51 -13.68 -1.38 3.30
C ARG A 51 -14.17 0.04 3.02
N VAL A 52 -13.36 1.05 3.34
CA VAL A 52 -13.67 2.46 3.03
C VAL A 52 -13.82 2.69 1.54
N ALA A 53 -12.94 2.12 0.69
CA ALA A 53 -13.05 2.24 -0.76
C ALA A 53 -14.35 1.60 -1.28
N LEU A 54 -14.74 0.43 -0.77
CA LEU A 54 -16.02 -0.22 -1.13
C LEU A 54 -17.23 0.59 -0.65
N ASP A 55 -17.14 1.23 0.53
CA ASP A 55 -18.22 2.10 1.03
C ASP A 55 -18.39 3.35 0.15
N LEU A 56 -17.27 3.91 -0.35
CA LEU A 56 -17.33 4.99 -1.35
C LEU A 56 -18.03 4.52 -2.64
N LEU A 57 -17.75 3.31 -3.14
CA LEU A 57 -18.48 2.78 -4.30
C LEU A 57 -19.97 2.56 -4.01
N ARG A 58 -20.32 2.04 -2.82
CA ARG A 58 -21.72 1.89 -2.40
C ARG A 58 -22.45 3.23 -2.38
N SER A 59 -21.81 4.31 -1.98
CA SER A 59 -22.42 5.65 -1.98
C SER A 59 -22.80 6.13 -3.39
N PHE A 60 -22.13 5.65 -4.44
CA PHE A 60 -22.50 5.88 -5.83
C PHE A 60 -23.59 4.91 -6.34
N GLY A 61 -23.95 3.89 -5.56
CA GLY A 61 -24.98 2.91 -5.95
C GLY A 61 -24.42 1.54 -6.40
N ALA A 62 -23.15 1.24 -6.15
CA ALA A 62 -22.59 -0.07 -6.42
C ALA A 62 -23.18 -1.14 -5.49
N VAL A 63 -23.48 -2.32 -6.06
CA VAL A 63 -23.88 -3.51 -5.28
C VAL A 63 -22.64 -4.41 -5.15
N ILE A 64 -22.30 -4.74 -3.90
CA ILE A 64 -21.07 -5.48 -3.59
C ILE A 64 -21.44 -6.73 -2.80
N GLU A 65 -20.99 -7.89 -3.31
CA GLU A 65 -21.20 -9.20 -2.69
C GLU A 65 -19.88 -9.95 -2.56
N ARG A 66 -19.61 -10.54 -1.39
CA ARG A 66 -18.49 -11.47 -1.18
C ARG A 66 -18.95 -12.91 -1.26
N ARG A 67 -18.25 -13.72 -2.05
CA ARG A 67 -18.47 -15.18 -2.22
C ARG A 67 -17.14 -15.90 -2.02
N GLY A 68 -16.84 -16.31 -0.81
CA GLY A 68 -15.54 -16.88 -0.45
C GLY A 68 -14.42 -15.86 -0.67
N SER A 69 -13.42 -16.20 -1.48
CA SER A 69 -12.31 -15.30 -1.84
C SER A 69 -12.66 -14.26 -2.90
N ILE A 70 -13.81 -14.43 -3.61
CA ILE A 70 -14.22 -13.56 -4.71
C ILE A 70 -15.14 -12.45 -4.19
N THR A 71 -14.83 -11.21 -4.56
CA THR A 71 -15.69 -10.05 -4.37
C THR A 71 -16.30 -9.65 -5.71
N LEU A 72 -17.60 -9.62 -5.80
CA LEU A 72 -18.37 -9.15 -6.95
C LEU A 72 -18.75 -7.68 -6.74
N ILE A 73 -18.46 -6.83 -7.74
CA ILE A 73 -18.80 -5.40 -7.72
C ILE A 73 -19.64 -5.10 -8.95
N ASP A 74 -20.94 -4.86 -8.76
CA ASP A 74 -21.88 -4.46 -9.81
C ASP A 74 -22.01 -2.95 -9.85
N THR A 75 -21.60 -2.36 -10.98
CA THR A 75 -21.53 -0.92 -11.22
C THR A 75 -22.46 -0.44 -12.35
N ARG A 76 -23.41 -1.28 -12.77
CA ARG A 76 -24.34 -0.95 -13.86
C ARG A 76 -25.31 0.20 -13.54
N ARG A 77 -25.57 0.46 -12.25
CA ARG A 77 -26.56 1.44 -11.78
C ARG A 77 -25.95 2.59 -11.00
N LEU A 78 -24.69 2.93 -11.29
CA LEU A 78 -24.05 4.05 -10.61
C LEU A 78 -24.69 5.38 -11.00
N SER A 79 -24.81 6.27 -10.02
CA SER A 79 -25.16 7.68 -10.20
C SER A 79 -24.18 8.56 -9.45
N TYR A 80 -23.87 9.73 -10.01
CA TYR A 80 -22.95 10.66 -9.37
C TYR A 80 -23.62 11.33 -8.16
N VAL A 81 -22.97 11.23 -7.03
CA VAL A 81 -23.25 11.99 -5.82
C VAL A 81 -21.96 12.63 -5.31
N LYS A 82 -22.03 13.78 -4.64
CA LYS A 82 -20.83 14.30 -3.94
C LYS A 82 -20.43 13.27 -2.86
N PRO A 83 -19.18 12.75 -2.89
CA PRO A 83 -18.75 11.79 -1.88
C PRO A 83 -18.81 12.36 -0.45
N ASP A 84 -18.98 11.49 0.55
CA ASP A 84 -18.90 11.87 1.96
C ASP A 84 -17.44 12.24 2.32
N GLU A 85 -17.23 13.46 2.79
CA GLU A 85 -15.92 13.98 3.19
C GLU A 85 -15.27 13.11 4.28
N ASN A 86 -16.07 12.62 5.24
CA ASN A 86 -15.56 11.75 6.29
C ASN A 86 -15.01 10.41 5.76
N LEU A 87 -15.55 9.87 4.66
CA LEU A 87 -15.00 8.68 4.02
C LEU A 87 -13.76 9.01 3.18
N VAL A 88 -13.79 10.12 2.44
CA VAL A 88 -12.68 10.56 1.59
C VAL A 88 -11.42 10.85 2.41
N GLU A 89 -11.56 11.46 3.58
CA GLU A 89 -10.46 11.78 4.47
C GLU A 89 -9.80 10.55 5.14
N LYS A 90 -10.48 9.41 5.19
CA LYS A 90 -9.94 8.21 5.85
C LYS A 90 -8.79 7.56 5.08
N ILE A 91 -8.78 7.64 3.75
CA ILE A 91 -7.79 6.95 2.91
C ILE A 91 -7.22 7.86 1.82
N ARG A 92 -5.90 7.76 1.58
CA ARG A 92 -5.26 8.53 0.49
C ARG A 92 -5.73 8.09 -0.89
N ALA A 93 -6.06 6.82 -1.05
CA ALA A 93 -6.53 6.26 -2.32
C ALA A 93 -7.84 6.89 -2.82
N SER A 94 -8.57 7.62 -1.97
CA SER A 94 -9.72 8.44 -2.39
C SER A 94 -9.37 9.46 -3.49
N THR A 95 -8.07 9.82 -3.65
CA THR A 95 -7.60 10.61 -4.80
C THR A 95 -7.89 9.95 -6.15
N TYR A 96 -8.08 8.64 -6.21
CA TYR A 96 -8.44 7.91 -7.44
C TYR A 96 -9.86 8.21 -7.92
N LEU A 97 -10.71 8.77 -7.05
CA LEU A 97 -12.01 9.33 -7.46
C LEU A 97 -11.87 10.42 -8.52
N ILE A 98 -10.74 11.16 -8.56
CA ILE A 98 -10.49 12.17 -9.60
C ILE A 98 -10.59 11.52 -10.98
N GLY A 99 -9.81 10.46 -11.22
CA GLY A 99 -9.82 9.75 -12.49
C GLY A 99 -11.15 9.03 -12.75
N SER A 100 -11.61 8.28 -11.73
CA SER A 100 -12.79 7.43 -11.89
C SER A 100 -14.09 8.20 -12.10
N CYS A 101 -14.37 9.21 -11.25
CA CYS A 101 -15.61 10.00 -11.36
C CYS A 101 -15.62 10.86 -12.61
N LEU A 102 -14.48 11.47 -12.96
CA LEU A 102 -14.41 12.30 -14.16
C LEU A 102 -14.63 11.46 -15.42
N SER A 103 -14.07 10.26 -15.49
CA SER A 103 -14.24 9.34 -16.62
C SER A 103 -15.68 8.80 -16.74
N ARG A 104 -16.32 8.49 -15.63
CA ARG A 104 -17.68 7.90 -15.64
C ARG A 104 -18.79 8.94 -15.73
N PHE A 105 -18.65 10.07 -15.02
CA PHE A 105 -19.72 11.03 -14.79
C PHE A 105 -19.44 12.42 -15.39
N GLY A 106 -18.22 12.66 -15.87
CA GLY A 106 -17.81 13.98 -16.35
C GLY A 106 -17.60 15.04 -15.25
N ALA A 107 -17.67 14.65 -13.98
CA ALA A 107 -17.52 15.54 -12.83
C ALA A 107 -16.82 14.86 -11.66
N CYS A 108 -15.98 15.61 -10.92
CA CYS A 108 -15.39 15.17 -9.66
C CYS A 108 -15.23 16.37 -8.72
N HIS A 109 -15.79 16.30 -7.51
CA HIS A 109 -15.53 17.30 -6.48
C HIS A 109 -14.11 17.13 -5.92
N LEU A 110 -13.38 18.25 -5.83
CA LEU A 110 -12.11 18.31 -5.12
C LEU A 110 -12.38 18.43 -3.63
N MET A 111 -11.76 17.56 -2.85
CA MET A 111 -12.00 17.39 -1.43
C MET A 111 -10.67 17.20 -0.70
N PRO A 112 -10.60 17.34 0.62
CA PRO A 112 -9.41 17.01 1.40
C PRO A 112 -9.20 15.49 1.38
N PHE A 113 -8.37 15.02 0.43
CA PHE A 113 -8.03 13.61 0.31
C PHE A 113 -7.13 13.18 1.46
N GLY A 114 -7.53 12.14 2.17
CA GLY A 114 -6.90 11.68 3.40
C GLY A 114 -5.53 10.99 3.23
N GLY A 115 -5.16 10.26 4.26
CA GLY A 115 -3.92 9.50 4.37
C GLY A 115 -3.07 9.92 5.57
N CYS A 116 -1.90 9.28 5.75
CA CYS A 116 -0.99 9.59 6.85
C CYS A 116 -0.33 10.97 6.66
N ASN A 117 -0.24 11.75 7.74
CA ASN A 117 0.26 13.14 7.75
C ASN A 117 1.80 13.26 7.84
N PHE A 118 2.54 12.28 7.32
CA PHE A 118 4.01 12.31 7.40
C PHE A 118 4.67 13.21 6.33
N SER A 119 3.94 13.63 5.27
CA SER A 119 4.42 14.57 4.25
C SER A 119 3.28 15.23 3.49
N LEU A 120 3.57 16.41 2.88
CA LEU A 120 2.69 17.01 1.89
C LEU A 120 2.62 16.11 0.65
N ARG A 121 1.41 15.81 0.20
CA ARG A 121 1.15 14.97 -0.98
C ARG A 121 0.33 15.77 -1.99
N PRO A 122 0.97 16.65 -2.77
CA PRO A 122 0.29 17.50 -3.74
C PRO A 122 -0.39 16.66 -4.82
N ILE A 123 -1.45 17.21 -5.41
CA ILE A 123 -2.23 16.58 -6.50
C ILE A 123 -2.04 17.30 -7.84
N ASP A 124 -1.05 18.17 -7.94
CA ASP A 124 -0.73 18.98 -9.12
C ASP A 124 -0.55 18.14 -10.39
N MET A 125 0.17 17.01 -10.30
CA MET A 125 0.34 16.08 -11.43
C MET A 125 -0.97 15.41 -11.84
N HIS A 126 -1.87 15.11 -10.89
CA HIS A 126 -3.20 14.58 -11.18
C HIS A 126 -4.05 15.61 -11.93
N LEU A 127 -4.04 16.86 -11.46
CA LEU A 127 -4.77 17.96 -12.10
C LEU A 127 -4.19 18.33 -13.47
N SER A 128 -2.87 18.21 -13.63
CA SER A 128 -2.21 18.39 -14.93
C SER A 128 -2.69 17.35 -15.94
N ALA A 129 -2.77 16.07 -15.54
CA ALA A 129 -3.31 15.01 -16.40
C ALA A 129 -4.77 15.28 -16.79
N CYS A 130 -5.61 15.74 -15.85
CA CYS A 130 -7.00 16.13 -16.15
C CYS A 130 -7.06 17.22 -17.23
N ARG A 131 -6.25 18.29 -17.08
CA ARG A 131 -6.21 19.39 -18.05
C ARG A 131 -5.73 18.93 -19.44
N SER A 132 -4.71 18.07 -19.49
CA SER A 132 -4.19 17.52 -20.75
C SER A 132 -5.27 16.77 -21.52
N LEU A 133 -6.16 16.06 -20.82
CA LEU A 133 -7.27 15.31 -21.42
C LEU A 133 -8.54 16.17 -21.66
N GLY A 134 -8.46 17.49 -21.47
CA GLY A 134 -9.52 18.45 -21.80
C GLY A 134 -10.47 18.80 -20.65
N ALA A 135 -10.13 18.44 -19.39
CA ALA A 135 -10.96 18.81 -18.26
C ALA A 135 -10.70 20.26 -17.80
N SER A 136 -11.75 20.90 -17.33
CA SER A 136 -11.71 22.20 -16.65
C SER A 136 -11.57 21.99 -15.15
N VAL A 137 -10.54 22.55 -14.55
CA VAL A 137 -10.23 22.41 -13.11
C VAL A 137 -10.54 23.75 -12.43
N ASN A 138 -11.56 23.77 -11.60
CA ASN A 138 -11.95 24.88 -10.75
C ASN A 138 -11.62 24.53 -9.28
N ASP A 139 -11.71 25.49 -8.37
CA ASP A 139 -11.27 25.33 -6.97
C ASP A 139 -11.91 24.12 -6.24
N ASN A 140 -13.20 23.85 -6.50
CA ASN A 140 -13.95 22.81 -5.77
C ASN A 140 -14.42 21.65 -6.65
N ILE A 141 -14.28 21.74 -7.99
CA ILE A 141 -14.81 20.74 -8.90
C ILE A 141 -14.01 20.69 -10.20
N ILE A 142 -13.81 19.47 -10.69
CA ILE A 142 -13.29 19.21 -12.03
C ILE A 142 -14.46 18.79 -12.91
N LEU A 143 -14.56 19.38 -14.08
CA LEU A 143 -15.61 19.09 -15.06
C LEU A 143 -15.00 18.75 -16.41
N CYS A 144 -15.58 17.75 -17.07
CA CYS A 144 -15.23 17.42 -18.45
C CYS A 144 -16.45 16.89 -19.19
N HIS A 145 -16.80 17.51 -20.30
CA HIS A 145 -17.89 17.00 -21.14
C HIS A 145 -17.47 15.73 -21.90
N SER A 146 -16.22 15.69 -22.37
CA SER A 146 -15.66 14.53 -23.09
C SER A 146 -14.15 14.53 -22.97
N LEU A 147 -13.60 13.48 -22.34
CA LEU A 147 -12.17 13.26 -22.26
C LEU A 147 -11.62 12.89 -23.64
N ARG A 148 -10.50 13.49 -24.03
CA ARG A 148 -9.82 13.25 -25.30
C ARG A 148 -8.39 12.82 -25.07
N GLY A 149 -7.93 11.84 -25.85
CA GLY A 149 -6.57 11.35 -25.81
C GLY A 149 -5.54 12.45 -25.97
N ALA A 150 -4.43 12.36 -25.24
CA ALA A 150 -3.38 13.37 -25.19
C ALA A 150 -2.01 12.75 -24.86
N ASP A 151 -0.95 13.50 -25.10
CA ASP A 151 0.38 13.19 -24.59
C ASP A 151 0.55 13.80 -23.18
N ILE A 152 0.82 12.95 -22.19
CA ILE A 152 1.03 13.32 -20.79
C ILE A 152 2.47 12.99 -20.43
N ASN A 153 3.21 13.96 -19.89
CA ASN A 153 4.58 13.75 -19.46
C ASN A 153 4.71 14.06 -17.96
N PHE A 154 5.23 13.13 -17.19
CA PHE A 154 5.55 13.30 -15.77
C PHE A 154 7.05 13.50 -15.60
N ASP A 155 7.45 14.59 -14.94
CA ASP A 155 8.86 14.91 -14.67
C ASP A 155 9.49 13.93 -13.67
N LYS A 156 8.67 13.32 -12.82
CA LYS A 156 9.07 12.31 -11.84
C LYS A 156 8.01 11.23 -11.70
N PRO A 157 8.40 9.98 -11.36
CA PRO A 157 7.44 8.92 -11.12
C PRO A 157 6.50 9.25 -9.95
N SER A 158 5.21 9.07 -10.17
CA SER A 158 4.18 9.19 -9.14
C SER A 158 3.13 8.12 -9.34
N VAL A 159 3.00 7.18 -8.41
CA VAL A 159 1.99 6.13 -8.44
C VAL A 159 0.59 6.73 -8.57
N GLY A 160 0.25 7.70 -7.69
CA GLY A 160 -1.07 8.29 -7.69
C GLY A 160 -1.43 9.00 -9.01
N ALA A 161 -0.49 9.77 -9.56
CA ALA A 161 -0.70 10.46 -10.84
C ALA A 161 -0.80 9.46 -12.01
N THR A 162 0.05 8.42 -12.02
CA THR A 162 0.01 7.36 -13.04
C THR A 162 -1.33 6.63 -13.03
N VAL A 163 -1.81 6.21 -11.85
CA VAL A 163 -3.14 5.57 -11.70
C VAL A 163 -4.23 6.49 -12.23
N ASN A 164 -4.29 7.76 -11.79
CA ASN A 164 -5.34 8.68 -12.26
C ASN A 164 -5.27 8.94 -13.79
N ALA A 165 -4.05 9.09 -14.33
CA ALA A 165 -3.90 9.27 -15.78
C ALA A 165 -4.38 8.03 -16.57
N ILE A 166 -4.10 6.82 -16.08
CA ILE A 166 -4.61 5.56 -16.66
C ILE A 166 -6.15 5.54 -16.59
N LEU A 167 -6.74 5.81 -15.42
CA LEU A 167 -8.19 5.82 -15.23
C LEU A 167 -8.89 6.83 -16.14
N LEU A 168 -8.34 8.04 -16.26
CA LEU A 168 -8.86 9.09 -17.15
C LEU A 168 -8.80 8.69 -18.62
N SER A 169 -7.70 8.04 -19.02
CA SER A 169 -7.41 7.71 -20.41
C SER A 169 -8.13 6.46 -20.88
N ALA A 170 -8.46 5.54 -19.96
CA ALA A 170 -9.07 4.24 -20.30
C ALA A 170 -10.39 4.36 -21.07
N THR A 171 -11.12 5.48 -20.87
CA THR A 171 -12.39 5.78 -21.58
C THR A 171 -12.33 7.02 -22.44
N ALA A 172 -11.18 7.72 -22.53
CA ALA A 172 -11.02 8.93 -23.33
C ALA A 172 -11.08 8.62 -24.83
N THR A 173 -11.70 9.51 -25.61
CA THR A 173 -11.77 9.32 -27.06
C THR A 173 -10.40 9.53 -27.71
N GLY A 174 -9.91 8.51 -28.43
CA GLY A 174 -8.65 8.57 -29.14
C GLY A 174 -7.50 7.89 -28.39
N ARG A 175 -6.27 8.28 -28.70
CA ARG A 175 -5.02 7.71 -28.17
C ARG A 175 -4.42 8.61 -27.12
N THR A 176 -4.01 8.04 -26.00
CA THR A 176 -3.20 8.72 -24.96
C THR A 176 -1.84 8.04 -24.84
N VAL A 177 -0.78 8.82 -24.68
CA VAL A 177 0.54 8.35 -24.30
C VAL A 177 0.96 9.03 -23.00
N ILE A 178 1.27 8.24 -21.98
CA ILE A 178 1.74 8.73 -20.68
C ILE A 178 3.20 8.34 -20.53
N ARG A 179 4.09 9.33 -20.36
CA ARG A 179 5.53 9.12 -20.16
C ARG A 179 5.95 9.48 -18.74
N GLY A 180 7.03 8.87 -18.25
CA GLY A 180 7.51 9.06 -16.88
C GLY A 180 6.67 8.35 -15.82
N CYS A 181 5.91 7.32 -16.21
CA CYS A 181 5.03 6.55 -15.33
C CYS A 181 5.78 5.88 -14.18
N ALA A 182 5.09 5.70 -13.08
CA ALA A 182 5.42 4.73 -12.05
C ALA A 182 5.36 3.30 -12.66
N ILE A 183 6.22 2.41 -12.18
CA ILE A 183 6.35 1.03 -12.71
C ILE A 183 6.21 -0.03 -11.62
N GLU A 184 5.67 0.34 -10.48
CA GLU A 184 5.36 -0.57 -9.38
C GLU A 184 4.38 -1.66 -9.84
N PRO A 185 4.51 -2.91 -9.35
CA PRO A 185 3.71 -4.06 -9.79
C PRO A 185 2.20 -3.86 -9.75
N HIS A 186 1.72 -3.03 -8.83
CA HIS A 186 0.30 -2.70 -8.75
C HIS A 186 -0.21 -1.79 -9.89
N ILE A 187 0.68 -1.15 -10.65
CA ILE A 187 0.31 -0.47 -11.91
C ILE A 187 -0.01 -1.51 -12.98
N ASP A 188 0.81 -2.57 -13.08
CA ASP A 188 0.55 -3.67 -14.01
C ASP A 188 -0.75 -4.41 -13.65
N ALA A 189 -0.97 -4.68 -12.34
CA ALA A 189 -2.21 -5.29 -11.89
C ALA A 189 -3.46 -4.44 -12.25
N LEU A 190 -3.37 -3.11 -12.18
CA LEU A 190 -4.45 -2.23 -12.64
C LEU A 190 -4.64 -2.32 -14.16
N ILE A 191 -3.56 -2.33 -14.94
CA ILE A 191 -3.59 -2.45 -16.40
C ILE A 191 -4.21 -3.79 -16.81
N ASP A 192 -3.79 -4.87 -16.19
CA ASP A 192 -4.32 -6.23 -16.47
C ASP A 192 -5.82 -6.31 -16.15
N PHE A 193 -6.24 -5.73 -15.03
CA PHE A 193 -7.66 -5.69 -14.68
C PHE A 193 -8.47 -4.88 -15.71
N LEU A 194 -8.02 -3.68 -16.08
CA LEU A 194 -8.71 -2.85 -17.06
C LEU A 194 -8.73 -3.52 -18.45
N ASN A 195 -7.64 -4.17 -18.86
CA ASN A 195 -7.60 -4.92 -20.11
C ASN A 195 -8.54 -6.12 -20.07
N SER A 196 -8.69 -6.81 -18.94
CA SER A 196 -9.70 -7.86 -18.77
C SER A 196 -11.13 -7.34 -18.88
N ALA A 197 -11.33 -6.05 -18.59
CA ALA A 197 -12.62 -5.37 -18.75
C ALA A 197 -12.85 -4.78 -20.15
N GLY A 198 -11.93 -4.98 -21.10
CA GLY A 198 -12.03 -4.54 -22.50
C GLY A 198 -11.22 -3.29 -22.83
N ALA A 199 -10.40 -2.77 -21.91
CA ALA A 199 -9.48 -1.68 -22.24
C ALA A 199 -8.41 -2.10 -23.27
N SER A 200 -7.72 -1.13 -23.84
CA SER A 200 -6.59 -1.32 -24.75
C SER A 200 -5.40 -0.52 -24.20
N ILE A 201 -4.71 -1.09 -23.24
CA ILE A 201 -3.60 -0.46 -22.50
C ILE A 201 -2.34 -1.30 -22.69
N MET A 202 -1.27 -0.68 -23.14
CA MET A 202 0.05 -1.28 -23.28
C MET A 202 1.07 -0.48 -22.50
N ARG A 203 1.92 -1.14 -21.74
CA ARG A 203 3.04 -0.52 -21.03
C ARG A 203 4.38 -1.01 -21.57
N ASN A 204 5.27 -0.10 -21.83
CA ASN A 204 6.67 -0.36 -22.17
C ASN A 204 7.57 0.49 -21.26
N GLY A 205 8.18 -0.16 -20.26
CA GLY A 205 8.97 0.55 -19.26
C GLY A 205 8.13 1.63 -18.55
N ARG A 206 8.56 2.90 -18.65
CA ARG A 206 7.89 4.07 -18.07
C ARG A 206 6.94 4.79 -19.04
N GLU A 207 6.58 4.16 -20.12
CA GLU A 207 5.59 4.66 -21.07
C GLU A 207 4.36 3.75 -21.08
N VAL A 208 3.17 4.36 -21.03
CA VAL A 208 1.88 3.67 -21.14
C VAL A 208 1.12 4.26 -22.32
N GLU A 209 0.72 3.43 -23.27
CA GLU A 209 -0.12 3.77 -24.40
C GLU A 209 -1.54 3.23 -24.19
N ILE A 210 -2.53 4.06 -24.38
CA ILE A 210 -3.94 3.76 -24.12
C ILE A 210 -4.80 4.18 -25.30
N PHE A 211 -5.64 3.28 -25.79
CA PHE A 211 -6.75 3.60 -26.69
C PHE A 211 -8.05 3.46 -25.88
N GLY A 212 -8.72 4.59 -25.65
CA GLY A 212 -9.92 4.61 -24.82
C GLY A 212 -11.05 3.79 -25.41
N ARG A 213 -11.76 3.06 -24.56
CA ARG A 213 -12.85 2.13 -24.92
C ARG A 213 -13.94 2.12 -23.86
N GLU A 214 -15.12 1.63 -24.22
CA GLU A 214 -16.12 1.22 -23.24
C GLU A 214 -15.64 -0.02 -22.50
N LEU A 215 -15.85 -0.02 -21.17
CA LEU A 215 -15.43 -1.11 -20.30
C LEU A 215 -16.64 -1.88 -19.78
N HIS A 216 -16.50 -3.21 -19.78
CA HIS A 216 -17.48 -4.16 -19.28
C HIS A 216 -16.94 -4.91 -18.07
N GLY A 217 -17.62 -5.94 -17.57
CA GLY A 217 -17.17 -6.67 -16.39
C GLY A 217 -15.75 -7.25 -16.56
N GLY A 218 -14.84 -6.94 -15.63
CA GLY A 218 -13.47 -7.42 -15.59
C GLY A 218 -13.25 -8.49 -14.51
N LYS A 219 -12.14 -9.25 -14.65
CA LYS A 219 -11.74 -10.28 -13.68
C LYS A 219 -10.27 -10.15 -13.34
N ILE A 220 -9.93 -10.31 -12.05
CA ILE A 220 -8.55 -10.34 -11.60
C ILE A 220 -8.43 -11.12 -10.27
N LYS A 221 -7.27 -11.75 -10.08
CA LYS A 221 -6.79 -12.15 -8.75
C LYS A 221 -5.76 -11.11 -8.30
N VAL A 222 -6.03 -10.43 -7.18
CA VAL A 222 -5.10 -9.43 -6.62
C VAL A 222 -3.80 -10.11 -6.23
N ILE A 223 -2.67 -9.57 -6.68
CA ILE A 223 -1.32 -10.06 -6.35
C ILE A 223 -1.07 -10.02 -4.84
N GLY A 224 -0.20 -10.88 -4.31
CA GLY A 224 0.18 -10.86 -2.90
C GLY A 224 0.82 -9.53 -2.48
N ASP A 225 0.66 -9.15 -1.21
CA ASP A 225 1.21 -7.88 -0.70
C ASP A 225 2.69 -8.04 -0.30
N MET A 226 3.60 -7.50 -1.13
CA MET A 226 5.05 -7.50 -0.86
C MET A 226 5.43 -6.80 0.44
N ILE A 227 4.63 -5.83 0.89
CA ILE A 227 4.90 -5.10 2.14
C ILE A 227 4.49 -5.94 3.34
N GLU A 228 3.37 -6.65 3.26
CA GLU A 228 2.95 -7.59 4.29
C GLU A 228 3.96 -8.74 4.39
N ALA A 229 4.36 -9.35 3.26
CA ALA A 229 5.37 -10.40 3.22
C ALA A 229 6.69 -9.96 3.86
N GLY A 230 7.22 -8.80 3.44
CA GLY A 230 8.45 -8.23 4.00
C GLY A 230 8.35 -7.93 5.49
N SER A 231 7.16 -7.51 5.98
CA SER A 231 6.93 -7.24 7.40
C SER A 231 6.99 -8.52 8.24
N TYR A 232 6.38 -9.61 7.79
CA TYR A 232 6.40 -10.88 8.53
C TYR A 232 7.76 -11.57 8.48
N LEU A 233 8.48 -11.48 7.35
CA LEU A 233 9.87 -11.97 7.28
C LEU A 233 10.78 -11.22 8.26
N ALA A 234 10.68 -9.89 8.28
CA ALA A 234 11.43 -9.06 9.22
C ALA A 234 11.07 -9.37 10.69
N LEU A 235 9.79 -9.61 10.97
CA LEU A 235 9.31 -9.99 12.31
C LEU A 235 9.90 -11.34 12.76
N GLY A 236 9.90 -12.36 11.90
CA GLY A 236 10.50 -13.66 12.18
C GLY A 236 11.97 -13.51 12.55
N ILE A 237 12.74 -12.77 11.75
CA ILE A 237 14.15 -12.48 12.02
C ILE A 237 14.32 -11.73 13.34
N MET A 238 13.54 -10.69 13.59
CA MET A 238 13.68 -9.85 14.78
C MET A 238 13.41 -10.59 16.09
N THR A 239 12.51 -11.58 16.06
CA THR A 239 12.19 -12.42 17.21
C THR A 239 13.14 -13.62 17.38
N GLY A 240 14.12 -13.79 16.50
CA GLY A 240 15.04 -14.94 16.50
C GLY A 240 14.41 -16.24 16.00
N GLY A 241 13.27 -16.15 15.30
CA GLY A 241 12.56 -17.27 14.71
C GLY A 241 12.71 -17.36 13.20
N LYS A 242 11.84 -18.16 12.57
CA LYS A 242 11.76 -18.35 11.12
C LYS A 242 10.31 -18.37 10.67
N ILE A 243 9.88 -17.31 10.01
CA ILE A 243 8.56 -17.25 9.37
C ILE A 243 8.70 -17.55 7.88
N ARG A 244 7.79 -18.39 7.36
CA ARG A 244 7.61 -18.63 5.93
C ARG A 244 6.34 -17.90 5.48
N THR A 245 6.46 -17.08 4.46
CA THR A 245 5.32 -16.40 3.84
C THR A 245 4.93 -17.08 2.53
N HIS A 246 3.65 -17.38 2.34
CA HIS A 246 3.07 -17.93 1.10
C HIS A 246 2.30 -16.85 0.34
N ASN A 247 2.01 -17.07 -0.95
CA ASN A 247 1.41 -16.07 -1.84
C ASN A 247 2.26 -14.79 -1.93
N SER A 248 3.59 -14.94 -1.79
CA SER A 248 4.54 -13.83 -1.85
C SER A 248 4.93 -13.54 -3.30
N PRO A 249 4.87 -12.28 -3.77
CA PRO A 249 5.26 -11.91 -5.13
C PRO A 249 6.79 -11.80 -5.24
N ILE A 250 7.48 -12.95 -5.29
CA ILE A 250 8.95 -13.06 -5.20
C ILE A 250 9.65 -12.16 -6.23
N SER A 251 9.17 -12.14 -7.48
CA SER A 251 9.72 -11.31 -8.56
C SER A 251 9.75 -9.82 -8.22
N ASP A 252 8.81 -9.37 -7.41
CA ASP A 252 8.62 -7.96 -7.05
C ASP A 252 9.36 -7.58 -5.77
N MET A 253 9.93 -8.59 -5.07
CA MET A 253 10.56 -8.43 -3.75
C MET A 253 12.09 -8.48 -3.80
N THR A 254 12.73 -8.43 -4.97
CA THR A 254 14.18 -8.56 -5.11
C THR A 254 14.94 -7.63 -4.16
N SER A 255 14.61 -6.35 -4.14
CA SER A 255 15.29 -5.36 -3.27
C SER A 255 15.09 -5.63 -1.77
N VAL A 256 13.96 -6.22 -1.38
CA VAL A 256 13.66 -6.62 0.00
C VAL A 256 14.45 -7.87 0.38
N ILE A 257 14.49 -8.87 -0.50
CA ILE A 257 15.27 -10.10 -0.33
C ILE A 257 16.76 -9.78 -0.19
N ASP A 258 17.28 -8.89 -1.04
CA ASP A 258 18.68 -8.46 -1.01
C ASP A 258 19.00 -7.71 0.29
N ALA A 259 18.09 -6.83 0.77
CA ALA A 259 18.26 -6.15 2.04
C ALA A 259 18.28 -7.11 3.23
N LEU A 260 17.45 -8.16 3.23
CA LEU A 260 17.47 -9.19 4.27
C LEU A 260 18.78 -10.00 4.24
N ARG A 261 19.29 -10.33 3.05
CA ARG A 261 20.58 -10.99 2.87
C ARG A 261 21.76 -10.11 3.31
N GLU A 262 21.73 -8.83 2.98
CA GLU A 262 22.74 -7.86 3.42
C GLU A 262 22.75 -7.71 4.94
N LEU A 263 21.58 -7.76 5.60
CA LEU A 263 21.44 -7.81 7.05
C LEU A 263 22.11 -9.08 7.65
N GLY A 264 22.35 -10.12 6.85
CA GLY A 264 22.94 -11.40 7.27
C GLY A 264 21.93 -12.52 7.45
N ALA A 265 20.71 -12.37 6.94
CA ALA A 265 19.71 -13.42 6.97
C ALA A 265 19.94 -14.45 5.84
N ASP A 266 19.68 -15.73 6.15
CA ASP A 266 19.49 -16.77 5.16
C ASP A 266 18.06 -16.68 4.62
N VAL A 267 17.92 -16.42 3.31
CA VAL A 267 16.64 -16.25 2.64
C VAL A 267 16.46 -17.29 1.56
N VAL A 268 15.45 -18.13 1.74
CA VAL A 268 15.08 -19.20 0.80
C VAL A 268 13.78 -18.82 0.10
N CYS A 269 13.80 -18.85 -1.24
CA CYS A 269 12.64 -18.58 -2.11
C CYS A 269 12.27 -19.85 -2.85
N GLU A 270 11.01 -20.29 -2.74
CA GLU A 270 10.49 -21.50 -3.38
C GLU A 270 9.07 -21.24 -3.90
N ASN A 271 8.85 -21.39 -5.21
CA ASN A 271 7.56 -21.14 -5.87
C ASN A 271 6.99 -19.74 -5.56
N ASP A 272 5.98 -19.66 -4.69
CA ASP A 272 5.34 -18.43 -4.20
C ASP A 272 5.61 -18.18 -2.71
N SER A 273 6.59 -18.86 -2.12
CA SER A 273 6.92 -18.74 -0.71
C SER A 273 8.33 -18.23 -0.47
N ILE A 274 8.50 -17.46 0.60
CA ILE A 274 9.79 -16.96 1.09
C ILE A 274 9.90 -17.31 2.56
N SER A 275 11.06 -17.83 2.98
CA SER A 275 11.39 -17.96 4.39
C SER A 275 12.71 -17.28 4.70
N ALA A 276 12.84 -16.70 5.90
CA ALA A 276 14.05 -16.03 6.32
C ALA A 276 14.36 -16.30 7.79
N CYS A 277 15.64 -16.49 8.11
CA CYS A 277 16.14 -16.55 9.47
C CYS A 277 17.51 -15.86 9.57
N LEU A 278 17.85 -15.34 10.75
CA LEU A 278 19.10 -14.63 10.94
C LEU A 278 20.21 -15.59 11.35
N ASN A 279 21.34 -15.57 10.62
CA ASN A 279 22.54 -16.29 10.98
C ASN A 279 23.51 -15.41 11.79
N SER A 280 23.76 -14.19 11.29
CA SER A 280 24.62 -13.21 11.96
C SER A 280 24.18 -11.81 11.52
N GLY A 281 23.88 -10.94 12.50
CA GLY A 281 23.44 -9.57 12.16
C GLY A 281 24.58 -8.70 11.66
N ASN A 282 24.36 -7.97 10.57
CA ASN A 282 25.27 -7.00 10.00
C ASN A 282 24.73 -5.57 10.13
N HIS A 283 25.62 -4.59 10.00
CA HIS A 283 25.23 -3.20 9.82
C HIS A 283 24.62 -3.02 8.42
N LEU A 284 23.38 -2.50 8.34
CA LEU A 284 22.63 -2.41 7.09
C LEU A 284 22.54 -0.95 6.59
N ARG A 285 22.69 -0.75 5.27
CA ARG A 285 22.44 0.53 4.62
C ARG A 285 21.31 0.41 3.62
N LEU A 286 20.19 1.07 3.91
CA LEU A 286 19.02 1.07 3.05
C LEU A 286 18.84 2.42 2.35
N THR A 287 18.52 2.37 1.06
CA THR A 287 18.05 3.54 0.32
C THR A 287 16.67 3.22 -0.27
N ALA A 288 15.63 3.84 0.29
CA ALA A 288 14.29 3.76 -0.28
C ALA A 288 14.21 4.64 -1.52
N THR A 289 13.85 4.02 -2.64
CA THR A 289 13.70 4.67 -3.95
C THR A 289 12.45 4.13 -4.65
N PRO A 290 11.95 4.79 -5.71
CA PRO A 290 10.89 4.22 -6.53
C PRO A 290 11.25 2.82 -7.03
N TYR A 291 10.23 1.99 -7.23
CA TYR A 291 10.41 0.63 -7.74
C TYR A 291 11.27 0.59 -9.03
N PRO A 292 12.20 -0.38 -9.19
CA PRO A 292 12.39 -1.60 -8.40
C PRO A 292 13.30 -1.47 -7.17
N GLY A 293 13.55 -0.25 -6.67
CA GLY A 293 14.32 -0.04 -5.46
C GLY A 293 13.58 -0.48 -4.19
N PHE A 294 14.25 -0.31 -3.04
CA PHE A 294 13.67 -0.70 -1.76
C PHE A 294 12.42 0.14 -1.44
N PRO A 295 11.28 -0.49 -1.11
CA PRO A 295 10.03 0.23 -0.92
C PRO A 295 10.03 1.08 0.35
N THR A 296 9.67 2.36 0.22
CA THR A 296 9.57 3.30 1.34
C THR A 296 8.60 2.81 2.44
N ASP A 297 7.63 1.96 2.11
CA ASP A 297 6.68 1.39 3.09
C ASP A 297 7.32 0.35 4.02
N LEU A 298 8.43 -0.27 3.65
CA LEU A 298 9.18 -1.19 4.52
C LEU A 298 10.28 -0.51 5.32
N GLN A 299 10.63 0.74 5.02
CA GLN A 299 11.63 1.50 5.77
C GLN A 299 11.32 1.56 7.28
N PRO A 300 10.06 1.83 7.75
CA PRO A 300 9.74 1.79 9.18
C PRO A 300 9.86 0.39 9.82
N ILE A 301 9.65 -0.66 9.04
CA ILE A 301 9.73 -2.07 9.48
C ILE A 301 11.19 -2.47 9.71
N PHE A 302 12.11 -2.01 8.85
CA PHE A 302 13.54 -2.34 8.96
C PHE A 302 14.25 -1.54 10.08
N ALA A 303 13.73 -0.39 10.51
CA ALA A 303 14.36 0.39 11.57
C ALA A 303 14.50 -0.37 12.91
N PRO A 304 13.45 -0.99 13.50
CA PRO A 304 13.59 -1.78 14.71
C PRO A 304 14.43 -3.06 14.47
N LEU A 305 14.34 -3.66 13.28
CA LEU A 305 15.16 -4.81 12.90
C LEU A 305 16.67 -4.45 12.91
N MET A 306 17.05 -3.27 12.38
CA MET A 306 18.40 -2.74 12.45
C MET A 306 18.82 -2.49 13.90
N ALA A 307 17.95 -1.85 14.70
CA ALA A 307 18.23 -1.53 16.10
C ALA A 307 18.49 -2.79 16.96
N ALA A 308 17.74 -3.85 16.74
CA ALA A 308 17.92 -5.14 17.42
C ALA A 308 19.23 -5.86 17.02
N ASN A 309 19.84 -5.49 15.88
CA ASN A 309 21.07 -6.10 15.36
C ASN A 309 22.29 -5.16 15.52
N MET A 310 22.89 -4.75 14.41
CA MET A 310 24.13 -3.96 14.40
C MET A 310 23.92 -2.49 14.09
N GLY A 311 22.65 -2.03 14.07
CA GLY A 311 22.29 -0.70 13.62
C GLY A 311 22.36 -0.56 12.10
N GLY A 312 22.28 0.69 11.62
CA GLY A 312 22.31 0.94 10.19
C GLY A 312 21.99 2.37 9.81
N GLU A 313 21.89 2.60 8.52
CA GLU A 313 21.50 3.89 7.92
C GLU A 313 20.32 3.70 6.97
N ILE A 314 19.34 4.58 7.06
CA ILE A 314 18.20 4.64 6.14
C ILE A 314 18.21 5.99 5.43
N CYS A 315 18.20 5.97 4.09
CA CYS A 315 17.98 7.14 3.26
C CYS A 315 16.62 6.97 2.54
N ASP A 316 15.70 7.92 2.67
CA ASP A 316 14.44 7.89 1.91
C ASP A 316 14.41 9.00 0.87
N THR A 317 14.42 8.63 -0.42
CA THR A 317 14.37 9.58 -1.55
C THR A 317 12.95 9.73 -2.11
N VAL A 318 12.00 8.95 -1.61
CA VAL A 318 10.59 9.01 -1.99
C VAL A 318 9.83 9.99 -1.10
N TRP A 319 10.06 9.91 0.23
CA TRP A 319 9.43 10.76 1.23
C TRP A 319 10.46 11.27 2.23
N GLU A 320 11.02 12.44 1.98
CA GLU A 320 12.14 13.01 2.74
C GLU A 320 11.88 13.19 4.25
N SER A 321 10.62 13.34 4.66
CA SER A 321 10.25 13.57 6.07
C SER A 321 9.61 12.36 6.77
N ARG A 322 9.70 11.15 6.19
CA ARG A 322 9.03 9.96 6.69
C ARG A 322 9.76 9.26 7.84
N PHE A 323 10.25 10.01 8.83
CA PHE A 323 10.95 9.46 10.00
C PHE A 323 10.23 9.72 11.33
N GLY A 324 9.01 10.28 11.31
CA GLY A 324 8.24 10.59 12.53
C GLY A 324 7.96 9.38 13.42
N TYR A 325 7.86 8.18 12.85
CA TYR A 325 7.66 6.93 13.59
C TYR A 325 8.82 6.60 14.55
N LEU A 326 10.05 7.09 14.28
CA LEU A 326 11.22 6.88 15.16
C LEU A 326 11.03 7.52 16.54
N ASN A 327 10.26 8.61 16.63
CA ASN A 327 9.92 9.22 17.90
C ASN A 327 9.09 8.28 18.79
N VAL A 328 8.22 7.46 18.19
CA VAL A 328 7.42 6.49 18.93
C VAL A 328 8.24 5.23 19.23
N LEU A 329 9.10 4.78 18.31
CA LEU A 329 10.01 3.65 18.57
C LEU A 329 11.02 3.93 19.68
N SER A 330 11.32 5.20 19.98
CA SER A 330 12.19 5.56 21.10
C SER A 330 11.62 5.15 22.46
N SER A 331 10.29 5.04 22.61
CA SER A 331 9.67 4.49 23.83
C SER A 331 9.94 3.01 24.02
N PHE A 332 10.29 2.28 22.97
CA PHE A 332 10.79 0.89 23.04
C PHE A 332 12.32 0.79 23.17
N GLY A 333 13.02 1.91 23.38
CA GLY A 333 14.47 1.96 23.50
C GLY A 333 15.24 2.08 22.18
N VAL A 334 14.58 2.14 21.02
CA VAL A 334 15.24 2.35 19.74
C VAL A 334 15.90 3.72 19.69
N ARG A 335 17.23 3.76 19.54
CA ARG A 335 18.01 4.98 19.43
C ARG A 335 18.27 5.34 17.98
N SER A 336 18.01 6.57 17.62
CA SER A 336 18.21 7.05 16.24
C SER A 336 18.57 8.53 16.20
N SER A 337 19.13 8.97 15.07
CA SER A 337 19.27 10.39 14.76
C SER A 337 18.84 10.64 13.30
N VAL A 338 18.15 11.75 13.07
CA VAL A 338 17.60 12.10 11.75
C VAL A 338 18.23 13.41 11.27
N ARG A 339 18.68 13.42 10.00
CA ARG A 339 19.20 14.60 9.30
C ARG A 339 18.67 14.65 7.88
N GLY A 340 17.72 15.55 7.60
CA GLY A 340 17.03 15.62 6.31
C GLY A 340 16.34 14.30 5.96
N ASN A 341 16.68 13.74 4.81
CA ASN A 341 16.12 12.47 4.33
C ASN A 341 16.91 11.22 4.77
N ARG A 342 17.74 11.34 5.82
CA ARG A 342 18.56 10.24 6.37
C ARG A 342 18.30 10.03 7.85
N ALA A 343 18.25 8.78 8.26
CA ALA A 343 18.23 8.36 9.65
C ALA A 343 19.38 7.40 9.92
N THR A 344 20.12 7.62 11.00
CA THR A 344 21.06 6.65 11.57
C THR A 344 20.34 5.92 12.68
N ILE A 345 20.30 4.60 12.60
CA ILE A 345 19.72 3.72 13.62
C ILE A 345 20.87 3.07 14.38
N TYR A 346 20.91 3.28 15.68
CA TYR A 346 21.95 2.73 16.52
C TYR A 346 21.52 1.35 17.08
N LYS A 347 22.47 0.43 17.25
CA LYS A 347 22.21 -0.79 18.03
C LYS A 347 21.63 -0.41 19.38
N SER A 348 20.54 -1.05 19.77
CA SER A 348 19.71 -0.63 20.90
C SER A 348 19.24 -1.83 21.71
N ASP A 349 19.11 -1.64 23.03
CA ASP A 349 18.45 -2.59 23.91
C ASP A 349 16.94 -2.28 23.89
N ILE A 350 16.20 -3.09 23.12
CA ILE A 350 14.76 -2.94 22.99
C ILE A 350 14.08 -3.47 24.27
N HIS A 351 13.06 -2.77 24.73
CA HIS A 351 12.31 -3.12 25.95
C HIS A 351 10.79 -2.92 25.76
N THR A 352 10.00 -3.43 26.70
CA THR A 352 8.55 -3.26 26.70
C THR A 352 8.14 -1.80 26.84
N ALA A 353 7.04 -1.42 26.21
CA ALA A 353 6.49 -0.06 26.28
C ALA A 353 4.99 -0.03 26.04
N SER A 354 4.39 1.13 26.36
CA SER A 354 3.08 1.53 25.89
C SER A 354 3.25 2.63 24.83
N ALA A 355 2.64 2.46 23.66
CA ALA A 355 2.82 3.36 22.52
C ALA A 355 1.51 3.61 21.78
N VAL A 356 1.39 4.76 21.12
CA VAL A 356 0.28 5.08 20.21
C VAL A 356 0.76 4.93 18.78
N CYS A 357 0.02 4.18 17.95
CA CYS A 357 0.36 4.02 16.53
C CYS A 357 0.51 5.37 15.83
N PRO A 358 1.70 5.72 15.31
CA PRO A 358 1.90 7.00 14.61
C PRO A 358 1.28 7.00 13.21
N ASP A 359 1.38 5.88 12.53
CA ASP A 359 0.82 5.58 11.21
C ASP A 359 0.79 4.06 11.01
N LEU A 360 0.28 3.60 9.86
CA LEU A 360 0.09 2.18 9.55
C LEU A 360 1.39 1.36 9.68
N ARG A 361 2.50 1.82 9.10
CA ARG A 361 3.77 1.07 9.07
C ARG A 361 4.57 1.26 10.35
N GLY A 362 4.53 2.48 10.92
CA GLY A 362 5.10 2.74 12.24
C GLY A 362 4.40 1.96 13.35
N GLY A 363 3.08 1.77 13.26
CA GLY A 363 2.33 0.91 14.17
C GLY A 363 2.78 -0.56 14.10
N MET A 364 2.98 -1.10 12.90
CA MET A 364 3.55 -2.46 12.75
C MET A 364 4.98 -2.54 13.29
N ALA A 365 5.80 -1.51 13.11
CA ALA A 365 7.14 -1.43 13.69
C ALA A 365 7.11 -1.45 15.24
N CYS A 366 6.14 -0.75 15.87
CA CYS A 366 5.91 -0.85 17.31
C CYS A 366 5.52 -2.27 17.75
N LEU A 367 4.65 -2.93 16.96
CA LEU A 367 4.23 -4.32 17.24
C LEU A 367 5.42 -5.28 17.14
N MET A 368 6.34 -5.09 16.21
CA MET A 368 7.57 -5.87 16.09
C MET A 368 8.47 -5.67 17.31
N CYS A 369 8.65 -4.44 17.81
CA CYS A 369 9.38 -4.19 19.05
C CYS A 369 8.74 -4.94 20.22
N ALA A 370 7.42 -4.83 20.38
CA ALA A 370 6.68 -5.47 21.46
C ALA A 370 6.81 -7.00 21.44
N LEU A 371 6.73 -7.62 20.26
CA LEU A 371 6.85 -9.08 20.09
C LEU A 371 8.29 -9.60 20.30
N SER A 372 9.30 -8.77 20.06
CA SER A 372 10.71 -9.19 20.14
C SER A 372 11.27 -9.24 21.56
N VAL A 373 10.58 -8.68 22.56
CA VAL A 373 11.09 -8.55 23.94
C VAL A 373 10.19 -9.24 24.95
N ARG A 374 10.82 -9.85 25.95
CA ARG A 374 10.08 -10.53 27.02
C ARG A 374 9.31 -9.56 27.90
N GLY A 375 8.02 -9.79 28.05
CA GLY A 375 7.14 -9.00 28.89
C GLY A 375 5.91 -8.50 28.14
N GLN A 376 5.15 -7.62 28.77
CA GLN A 376 3.90 -7.09 28.23
C GLN A 376 4.08 -5.67 27.68
N SER A 377 3.55 -5.43 26.51
CA SER A 377 3.46 -4.10 25.87
C SER A 377 2.03 -3.81 25.42
N GLU A 378 1.72 -2.53 25.27
CA GLU A 378 0.41 -2.07 24.82
C GLU A 378 0.55 -1.11 23.65
N ILE A 379 -0.25 -1.33 22.58
CA ILE A 379 -0.25 -0.48 21.40
C ILE A 379 -1.66 0.08 21.20
N TYR A 380 -1.79 1.38 21.38
CA TYR A 380 -3.04 2.12 21.24
C TYR A 380 -3.26 2.59 19.80
N SER A 381 -4.50 2.93 19.45
CA SER A 381 -4.92 3.27 18.09
C SER A 381 -4.61 2.15 17.07
N ALA A 382 -4.78 0.91 17.51
CA ALA A 382 -4.44 -0.29 16.73
C ALA A 382 -5.27 -0.41 15.44
N GLU A 383 -6.42 0.25 15.36
CA GLU A 383 -7.20 0.38 14.12
C GLU A 383 -6.34 0.92 12.95
N THR A 384 -5.29 1.66 13.26
CA THR A 384 -4.35 2.18 12.25
C THR A 384 -3.56 1.05 11.57
N ILE A 385 -3.14 0.02 12.31
CA ILE A 385 -2.44 -1.16 11.75
C ILE A 385 -3.42 -1.97 10.89
N LEU A 386 -4.66 -2.15 11.38
CA LEU A 386 -5.71 -2.93 10.71
C LEU A 386 -6.20 -2.31 9.39
N ARG A 387 -5.77 -1.10 9.07
CA ARG A 387 -6.00 -0.49 7.76
C ARG A 387 -5.23 -1.17 6.63
N GLY A 388 -4.18 -1.93 6.93
CA GLY A 388 -3.32 -2.51 5.91
C GLY A 388 -2.78 -3.91 6.21
N TYR A 389 -3.17 -4.51 7.33
CA TYR A 389 -2.85 -5.89 7.68
C TYR A 389 -4.15 -6.65 7.98
N GLU A 390 -4.48 -7.59 7.10
CA GLU A 390 -5.68 -8.42 7.20
C GLU A 390 -5.47 -9.53 8.22
N ASP A 391 -6.52 -9.77 9.05
CA ASP A 391 -6.57 -10.88 9.99
C ASP A 391 -5.33 -11.02 10.88
N LEU A 392 -4.81 -9.87 11.33
CA LEU A 392 -3.53 -9.76 12.02
C LEU A 392 -3.42 -10.71 13.23
N GLU A 393 -4.50 -10.82 14.03
CA GLU A 393 -4.50 -11.64 15.24
C GLU A 393 -4.34 -13.13 14.92
N ASN A 394 -5.12 -13.66 13.97
CA ASN A 394 -5.03 -15.07 13.58
C ASN A 394 -3.69 -15.39 12.88
N LYS A 395 -3.22 -14.50 11.99
CA LYS A 395 -1.93 -14.69 11.32
C LYS A 395 -0.75 -14.73 12.31
N LEU A 396 -0.77 -13.86 13.29
CA LEU A 396 0.27 -13.84 14.32
C LEU A 396 0.14 -15.03 15.28
N SER A 397 -1.08 -15.45 15.64
CA SER A 397 -1.31 -16.67 16.43
C SER A 397 -0.80 -17.92 15.71
N ALA A 398 -0.91 -18.00 14.38
CA ALA A 398 -0.40 -19.12 13.58
C ALA A 398 1.12 -19.30 13.67
N VAL A 399 1.87 -18.25 14.02
CA VAL A 399 3.30 -18.30 14.27
C VAL A 399 3.67 -18.24 15.75
N SER A 400 2.70 -18.53 16.63
CA SER A 400 2.85 -18.58 18.09
C SER A 400 3.07 -17.23 18.77
N ALA A 401 2.65 -16.13 18.15
CA ALA A 401 2.63 -14.83 18.82
C ALA A 401 1.43 -14.73 19.78
N GLU A 402 1.65 -14.19 20.97
CA GLU A 402 0.61 -13.92 21.95
C GLU A 402 0.18 -12.46 21.89
N ILE A 403 -0.89 -12.19 21.15
CA ILE A 403 -1.51 -10.87 21.07
C ILE A 403 -3.01 -10.96 21.34
N LYS A 404 -3.58 -9.86 21.82
CA LYS A 404 -5.04 -9.68 21.98
C LYS A 404 -5.42 -8.29 21.52
N ILE A 405 -6.44 -8.21 20.65
CA ILE A 405 -6.99 -6.96 20.17
C ILE A 405 -8.27 -6.64 20.96
N ASP A 406 -8.20 -5.62 21.81
CA ASP A 406 -9.32 -5.10 22.58
C ASP A 406 -9.98 -3.92 21.82
N ASN A 407 -11.33 -3.77 21.97
CA ASN A 407 -12.10 -2.68 21.36
C ASN A 407 -11.99 -1.35 22.11
#